data_d6af361b9e4e575e2ccd168cfb449816
#
_entry.id   d6af361b9e4e575e2ccd168cfb449816
#
_cell.length_a   1.000
_cell.length_b   1.000
_cell.length_c   1.000
_cell.angle_alpha   90.00
_cell.angle_beta   90.00
_cell.angle_gamma   90.00
#
_symmetry.space_group_name_H-M   'P 1'
#
loop_
_entity.id
_entity.type
_entity.pdbx_description
1 polymer ?
#
loop_
_entity_poly.entity_id
_entity_poly.type
_entity_poly.pdbx_seq_one_letter_code
_entity_poly.pdbx_strand_id
1 'polypeptide(L)'
;MINYSKIMYAFEGDKDISKYCDKNDKELEVEKLVLSIFKKLLEYEETGECDFYDLSVENEVVGYGFNYKNILISFGVNKKFRNKENLKKVFEIIKGKFNSDFETYMWERNERAVNWLRKCGMTEVESNIDKVIKLKYICQ
;
A
#
# COMPACT_ATOMS: atom_id res chain seq x y z
N MET A 1 11.19 7.64 8.84
CA MET A 1 12.15 7.67 7.72
C MET A 1 11.94 6.47 6.78
N ILE A 2 11.90 6.73 5.49
CA ILE A 2 11.68 5.70 4.48
C ILE A 2 12.83 4.70 4.48
N ASN A 3 12.49 3.42 4.53
CA ASN A 3 13.49 2.35 4.64
C ASN A 3 13.34 1.36 3.48
N TYR A 4 14.35 1.31 2.62
CA TYR A 4 14.38 0.46 1.45
C TYR A 4 14.21 -1.04 1.80
N SER A 5 14.90 -1.48 2.84
CA SER A 5 14.85 -2.89 3.26
C SER A 5 13.46 -3.33 3.71
N LYS A 6 12.70 -2.43 4.34
CA LYS A 6 11.33 -2.72 4.77
C LYS A 6 10.39 -2.83 3.58
N ILE A 7 10.58 -2.00 2.56
CA ILE A 7 9.81 -2.10 1.33
C ILE A 7 10.14 -3.42 0.63
N MET A 8 11.42 -3.75 0.52
CA MET A 8 11.87 -5.01 -0.09
C MET A 8 11.25 -6.22 0.62
N TYR A 9 11.25 -6.20 1.95
CA TYR A 9 10.67 -7.29 2.74
C TYR A 9 9.18 -7.49 2.42
N ALA A 10 8.44 -6.40 2.22
CA ALA A 10 7.00 -6.48 1.95
C ALA A 10 6.68 -7.22 0.65
N PHE A 11 7.60 -7.20 -0.32
CA PHE A 11 7.42 -7.86 -1.62
C PHE A 11 8.19 -9.17 -1.76
N GLU A 12 8.91 -9.57 -0.71
CA GLU A 12 9.68 -10.80 -0.71
C GLU A 12 8.77 -12.01 -0.91
N GLY A 13 9.13 -12.86 -1.85
CA GLY A 13 8.37 -14.07 -2.15
C GLY A 13 7.22 -13.88 -3.15
N ASP A 14 6.92 -12.66 -3.55
CA ASP A 14 5.92 -12.42 -4.58
C ASP A 14 6.43 -12.88 -5.94
N LYS A 15 5.61 -13.66 -6.65
CA LYS A 15 5.97 -14.21 -7.96
C LYS A 15 5.50 -13.33 -9.11
N ASP A 16 4.27 -12.83 -9.02
CA ASP A 16 3.69 -11.95 -10.03
C ASP A 16 3.55 -10.55 -9.46
N ILE A 17 4.48 -9.68 -9.83
CA ILE A 17 4.52 -8.30 -9.36
C ILE A 17 3.99 -7.30 -10.39
N SER A 18 3.61 -7.77 -11.58
CA SER A 18 3.07 -6.89 -12.63
C SER A 18 1.82 -6.13 -12.20
N LYS A 19 1.05 -6.71 -11.27
CA LYS A 19 -0.17 -6.08 -10.70
C LYS A 19 0.11 -4.81 -9.90
N TYR A 20 1.35 -4.57 -9.51
CA TYR A 20 1.74 -3.40 -8.73
C TYR A 20 2.22 -2.23 -9.58
N CYS A 21 2.21 -2.38 -10.91
CA CYS A 21 2.67 -1.34 -11.81
C CYS A 21 1.72 -1.19 -13.01
N ASP A 22 1.91 -0.11 -13.76
CA ASP A 22 1.05 0.20 -14.92
C ASP A 22 1.39 -0.58 -16.17
N LYS A 23 2.55 -1.22 -16.19
CA LYS A 23 3.03 -1.97 -17.35
C LYS A 23 2.89 -3.46 -17.12
N ASN A 24 2.42 -4.16 -18.15
CA ASN A 24 2.38 -5.61 -18.13
C ASN A 24 3.77 -6.14 -18.55
N ASP A 25 4.74 -5.94 -17.69
CA ASP A 25 6.12 -6.37 -17.95
C ASP A 25 6.38 -7.67 -17.19
N LYS A 26 6.44 -8.77 -17.94
CA LYS A 26 6.68 -10.10 -17.36
C LYS A 26 8.11 -10.29 -16.88
N GLU A 27 9.01 -9.42 -17.29
CA GLU A 27 10.42 -9.45 -16.89
C GLU A 27 10.72 -8.52 -15.73
N LEU A 28 9.70 -7.86 -15.18
CA LEU A 28 9.89 -6.95 -14.05
C LEU A 28 10.36 -7.73 -12.84
N GLU A 29 11.50 -7.33 -12.29
CA GLU A 29 12.06 -7.92 -11.10
C GLU A 29 11.62 -7.17 -9.85
N VAL A 30 11.52 -7.90 -8.72
CA VAL A 30 11.13 -7.30 -7.44
C VAL A 30 12.02 -6.12 -7.08
N GLU A 31 13.34 -6.24 -7.29
CA GLU A 31 14.28 -5.16 -6.99
C GLU A 31 13.98 -3.87 -7.75
N LYS A 32 13.61 -3.99 -9.02
CA LYS A 32 13.26 -2.81 -9.84
C LYS A 32 11.98 -2.17 -9.37
N LEU A 33 10.98 -2.98 -9.01
CA LEU A 33 9.73 -2.49 -8.46
C LEU A 33 9.99 -1.73 -7.15
N VAL A 34 10.73 -2.34 -6.23
CA VAL A 34 11.02 -1.75 -4.93
C VAL A 34 11.80 -0.45 -5.07
N LEU A 35 12.78 -0.42 -5.97
CA LEU A 35 13.55 0.80 -6.23
C LEU A 35 12.65 1.92 -6.77
N SER A 36 11.73 1.59 -7.67
CA SER A 36 10.77 2.54 -8.21
C SER A 36 9.88 3.12 -7.11
N ILE A 37 9.36 2.25 -6.23
CA ILE A 37 8.55 2.69 -5.10
C ILE A 37 9.38 3.59 -4.19
N PHE A 38 10.58 3.16 -3.82
CA PHE A 38 11.47 3.91 -2.93
C PHE A 38 11.72 5.33 -3.44
N LYS A 39 12.06 5.46 -4.73
CA LYS A 39 12.29 6.77 -5.35
C LYS A 39 11.05 7.65 -5.31
N LYS A 40 9.88 7.08 -5.57
CA LYS A 40 8.62 7.81 -5.51
C LYS A 40 8.35 8.33 -4.10
N LEU A 41 8.56 7.50 -3.09
CA LEU A 41 8.34 7.91 -1.70
C LEU A 41 9.29 9.01 -1.27
N LEU A 42 10.55 8.97 -1.73
CA LEU A 42 11.50 10.04 -1.45
C LEU A 42 11.05 11.39 -2.01
N GLU A 43 10.39 11.39 -3.17
CA GLU A 43 9.84 12.62 -3.74
C GLU A 43 8.76 13.23 -2.83
N TYR A 44 7.91 12.40 -2.24
CA TYR A 44 6.92 12.88 -1.28
C TYR A 44 7.57 13.41 0.00
N GLU A 45 8.63 12.76 0.46
CA GLU A 45 9.34 13.17 1.67
C GLU A 45 9.88 14.60 1.57
N GLU A 46 10.31 15.01 0.38
CA GLU A 46 10.80 16.37 0.14
C GLU A 46 9.74 17.44 0.37
N THR A 47 8.46 17.09 0.22
CA THR A 47 7.36 18.04 0.42
C THR A 47 6.89 18.14 1.87
N GLY A 48 7.40 17.29 2.76
CA GLY A 48 7.00 17.22 4.17
C GLY A 48 5.66 16.49 4.35
N GLU A 49 5.08 16.54 5.54
CA GLU A 49 3.77 15.95 5.87
C GLU A 49 3.55 14.50 5.44
N CYS A 50 4.59 13.69 5.48
CA CYS A 50 4.49 12.26 5.19
C CYS A 50 4.87 11.42 6.41
N ASP A 51 4.43 10.17 6.40
CA ASP A 51 4.69 9.22 7.48
C ASP A 51 4.96 7.85 6.89
N PHE A 52 6.15 7.32 7.16
CA PHE A 52 6.51 5.94 6.82
C PHE A 52 6.51 5.15 8.12
N TYR A 53 5.69 4.10 8.18
CA TYR A 53 5.51 3.36 9.42
C TYR A 53 5.49 1.84 9.20
N ASP A 54 5.79 1.12 10.27
CA ASP A 54 5.71 -0.33 10.28
C ASP A 54 4.27 -0.80 10.41
N LEU A 55 3.95 -1.87 9.70
CA LEU A 55 2.74 -2.64 9.94
C LEU A 55 3.17 -3.86 10.75
N SER A 56 2.65 -3.97 11.97
CA SER A 56 3.04 -5.02 12.90
C SER A 56 1.83 -5.82 13.36
N VAL A 57 2.01 -7.13 13.50
CA VAL A 57 0.99 -8.04 14.01
C VAL A 57 1.68 -8.89 15.09
N GLU A 58 1.15 -8.83 16.32
CA GLU A 58 1.69 -9.60 17.45
C GLU A 58 3.20 -9.36 17.66
N ASN A 59 3.59 -8.07 17.63
CA ASN A 59 4.98 -7.63 17.84
C ASN A 59 5.95 -8.02 16.72
N GLU A 60 5.43 -8.47 15.59
CA GLU A 60 6.24 -8.81 14.42
C GLU A 60 5.94 -7.83 13.29
N VAL A 61 6.98 -7.24 12.69
CA VAL A 61 6.81 -6.36 11.54
C VAL A 61 6.50 -7.23 10.32
N VAL A 62 5.35 -6.98 9.71
CA VAL A 62 4.86 -7.76 8.56
C VAL A 62 4.85 -6.95 7.26
N GLY A 63 5.05 -5.64 7.35
CA GLY A 63 5.02 -4.77 6.19
C GLY A 63 5.22 -3.31 6.54
N TYR A 64 4.86 -2.44 5.63
CA TYR A 64 5.00 -0.99 5.79
C TYR A 64 3.77 -0.26 5.26
N GLY A 65 3.58 0.96 5.72
CA GLY A 65 2.63 1.90 5.15
C GLY A 65 3.29 3.25 4.93
N PHE A 66 2.79 4.00 3.99
CA PHE A 66 3.28 5.36 3.71
C PHE A 66 2.11 6.26 3.40
N ASN A 67 1.94 7.28 4.23
CA ASN A 67 0.88 8.26 4.11
C ASN A 67 1.45 9.62 3.72
N TYR A 68 0.74 10.32 2.86
CA TYR A 68 1.02 11.71 2.53
C TYR A 68 -0.29 12.47 2.65
N LYS A 69 -0.37 13.39 3.63
CA LYS A 69 -1.62 14.08 3.96
C LYS A 69 -2.72 13.03 4.23
N ASN A 70 -3.86 13.14 3.56
CA ASN A 70 -4.98 12.20 3.72
C ASN A 70 -4.98 11.07 2.69
N ILE A 71 -3.82 10.77 2.10
CA ILE A 71 -3.71 9.76 1.07
C ILE A 71 -2.79 8.63 1.54
N LEU A 72 -3.27 7.40 1.44
CA LEU A 72 -2.43 6.21 1.59
C LEU A 72 -1.74 5.99 0.25
N ILE A 73 -0.48 6.41 0.18
CA ILE A 73 0.29 6.40 -1.07
C ILE A 73 0.80 5.00 -1.40
N SER A 74 1.26 4.27 -0.39
CA SER A 74 1.87 2.97 -0.60
C SER A 74 1.75 2.12 0.66
N PHE A 75 1.58 0.83 0.47
CA PHE A 75 1.65 -0.13 1.56
C PHE A 75 1.99 -1.50 0.99
N GLY A 76 2.52 -2.35 1.84
CA GLY A 76 2.81 -3.72 1.45
C GLY A 76 2.86 -4.60 2.68
N VAL A 77 2.41 -5.84 2.54
CA VAL A 77 2.44 -6.85 3.59
C VAL A 77 3.14 -8.07 3.01
N ASN A 78 4.11 -8.60 3.73
CA ASN A 78 4.84 -9.79 3.30
C ASN A 78 3.86 -10.95 3.04
N LYS A 79 4.07 -11.65 1.96
CA LYS A 79 3.19 -12.71 1.47
C LYS A 79 2.78 -13.73 2.54
N LYS A 80 3.71 -14.12 3.40
CA LYS A 80 3.44 -15.14 4.43
C LYS A 80 2.48 -14.68 5.52
N PHE A 81 2.20 -13.37 5.60
CA PHE A 81 1.28 -12.81 6.59
C PHE A 81 -0.06 -12.36 5.99
N ARG A 82 -0.30 -12.60 4.71
CA ARG A 82 -1.51 -12.15 4.00
C ARG A 82 -2.72 -13.04 4.22
N ASN A 83 -3.02 -13.37 5.46
CA ASN A 83 -4.27 -14.04 5.78
C ASN A 83 -5.31 -13.02 6.24
N LYS A 84 -6.57 -13.43 6.26
CA LYS A 84 -7.70 -12.56 6.58
C LYS A 84 -7.57 -11.89 7.95
N GLU A 85 -7.12 -12.61 8.95
CA GLU A 85 -6.99 -12.11 10.31
C GLU A 85 -5.90 -11.04 10.41
N ASN A 86 -4.72 -11.31 9.85
CA ASN A 86 -3.62 -10.35 9.86
C ASN A 86 -3.93 -9.10 9.06
N LEU A 87 -4.56 -9.26 7.88
CA LEU A 87 -4.92 -8.11 7.04
C LEU A 87 -5.94 -7.22 7.71
N LYS A 88 -6.85 -7.78 8.52
CA LYS A 88 -7.78 -6.98 9.32
C LYS A 88 -7.04 -6.12 10.33
N LYS A 89 -6.05 -6.68 11.01
CA LYS A 89 -5.22 -5.95 11.98
C LYS A 89 -4.40 -4.86 11.29
N VAL A 90 -3.86 -5.17 10.12
CA VAL A 90 -3.11 -4.20 9.30
C VAL A 90 -3.98 -2.99 8.96
N PHE A 91 -5.21 -3.22 8.53
CA PHE A 91 -6.10 -2.12 8.19
C PHE A 91 -6.43 -1.24 9.39
N GLU A 92 -6.58 -1.83 10.58
CA GLU A 92 -6.81 -1.07 11.81
C GLU A 92 -5.63 -0.14 12.12
N ILE A 93 -4.39 -0.60 11.88
CA ILE A 93 -3.21 0.24 12.04
C ILE A 93 -3.24 1.42 11.08
N ILE A 94 -3.55 1.17 9.81
CA ILE A 94 -3.63 2.21 8.78
C ILE A 94 -4.68 3.26 9.18
N LYS A 95 -5.87 2.84 9.58
CA LYS A 95 -6.92 3.75 10.04
C LYS A 95 -6.45 4.62 11.22
N GLY A 96 -5.77 3.99 12.16
CA GLY A 96 -5.27 4.70 13.34
C GLY A 96 -4.23 5.76 13.00
N LYS A 97 -3.43 5.53 11.98
CA LYS A 97 -2.43 6.49 11.53
C LYS A 97 -3.06 7.74 10.92
N PHE A 98 -4.17 7.60 10.21
CA PHE A 98 -4.89 8.75 9.67
C PHE A 98 -5.75 9.45 10.69
N ASN A 99 -6.51 8.67 11.47
CA ASN A 99 -7.48 9.16 12.43
C ASN A 99 -8.45 10.20 11.82
N SER A 100 -8.77 10.03 10.56
CA SER A 100 -9.63 10.91 9.75
C SER A 100 -10.00 10.18 8.47
N ASP A 101 -10.82 10.81 7.64
CA ASP A 101 -11.09 10.31 6.29
C ASP A 101 -9.79 10.23 5.50
N PHE A 102 -9.66 9.22 4.67
CA PHE A 102 -8.52 9.10 3.80
C PHE A 102 -8.89 8.39 2.51
N GLU A 103 -8.02 8.49 1.53
CA GLU A 103 -8.22 7.85 0.23
C GLU A 103 -6.96 7.16 -0.24
N THR A 104 -7.11 6.26 -1.20
CA THR A 104 -5.98 5.58 -1.83
C THR A 104 -6.27 5.34 -3.31
N TYR A 105 -5.22 5.17 -4.06
CA TYR A 105 -5.28 4.91 -5.50
C TYR A 105 -4.59 3.58 -5.78
N MET A 106 -5.27 2.70 -6.53
CA MET A 106 -4.78 1.36 -6.82
C MET A 106 -4.89 1.08 -8.30
N TRP A 107 -3.92 0.39 -8.88
CA TRP A 107 -4.08 -0.15 -10.23
C TRP A 107 -5.24 -1.15 -10.23
N GLU A 108 -6.14 -1.04 -11.22
CA GLU A 108 -7.31 -1.92 -11.29
C GLU A 108 -6.94 -3.39 -11.41
N ARG A 109 -5.77 -3.70 -11.97
CA ARG A 109 -5.28 -5.08 -12.07
C ARG A 109 -4.88 -5.69 -10.73
N ASN A 110 -4.68 -4.88 -9.71
CA ASN A 110 -4.40 -5.36 -8.36
C ASN A 110 -5.72 -5.67 -7.65
N GLU A 111 -6.47 -6.60 -8.23
CA GLU A 111 -7.83 -6.93 -7.79
C GLU A 111 -7.91 -7.41 -6.34
N ARG A 112 -6.91 -8.17 -5.89
CA ARG A 112 -6.91 -8.69 -4.53
C ARG A 112 -6.85 -7.56 -3.50
N ALA A 113 -5.99 -6.58 -3.72
CA ALA A 113 -5.88 -5.44 -2.81
C ALA A 113 -7.14 -4.57 -2.87
N VAL A 114 -7.67 -4.31 -4.06
CA VAL A 114 -8.90 -3.53 -4.23
C VAL A 114 -10.07 -4.20 -3.49
N ASN A 115 -10.24 -5.50 -3.69
CA ASN A 115 -11.31 -6.25 -3.04
C ASN A 115 -11.13 -6.30 -1.52
N TRP A 116 -9.90 -6.45 -1.05
CA TRP A 116 -9.61 -6.40 0.37
C TRP A 116 -10.00 -5.06 0.99
N LEU A 117 -9.60 -3.96 0.35
CA LEU A 117 -9.92 -2.62 0.84
C LEU A 117 -11.43 -2.36 0.86
N ARG A 118 -12.15 -2.84 -0.14
CA ARG A 118 -13.62 -2.75 -0.14
C ARG A 118 -14.23 -3.52 1.04
N LYS A 119 -13.73 -4.71 1.32
CA LYS A 119 -14.19 -5.51 2.47
C LYS A 119 -13.89 -4.83 3.80
N CYS A 120 -12.85 -4.01 3.83
CA CYS A 120 -12.49 -3.22 5.01
C CYS A 120 -13.36 -1.97 5.19
N GLY A 121 -14.26 -1.70 4.24
CA GLY A 121 -15.18 -0.56 4.34
C GLY A 121 -14.85 0.62 3.45
N MET A 122 -13.84 0.51 2.59
CA MET A 122 -13.55 1.57 1.63
C MET A 122 -14.53 1.51 0.46
N THR A 123 -14.93 2.69 -0.03
CA THR A 123 -15.89 2.84 -1.11
C THR A 123 -15.19 3.37 -2.35
N GLU A 124 -15.48 2.76 -3.49
CA GLU A 124 -14.96 3.24 -4.77
C GLU A 124 -15.63 4.57 -5.11
N VAL A 125 -14.81 5.55 -5.51
CA VAL A 125 -15.27 6.85 -5.96
C VAL A 125 -14.72 7.11 -7.37
N GLU A 126 -15.21 8.17 -8.02
CA GLU A 126 -14.79 8.49 -9.38
C GLU A 126 -13.29 8.77 -9.45
N SER A 127 -12.63 8.14 -10.44
CA SER A 127 -11.21 8.34 -10.72
C SER A 127 -11.05 8.93 -12.12
N ASN A 128 -10.22 9.98 -12.22
CA ASN A 128 -9.89 10.61 -13.50
C ASN A 128 -8.65 10.00 -14.15
N ILE A 129 -8.07 8.99 -13.53
CA ILE A 129 -6.85 8.33 -14.02
C ILE A 129 -7.22 6.99 -14.60
N ASP A 130 -6.85 6.77 -15.87
CA ASP A 130 -7.12 5.51 -16.57
C ASP A 130 -6.46 4.33 -15.85
N LYS A 131 -7.19 3.21 -15.75
CA LYS A 131 -6.76 1.96 -15.11
C LYS A 131 -6.44 2.08 -13.62
N VAL A 132 -6.84 3.18 -12.99
CA VAL A 132 -6.64 3.42 -11.56
C VAL A 132 -8.00 3.53 -10.87
N ILE A 133 -8.15 2.76 -9.79
CA ILE A 133 -9.33 2.81 -8.94
C ILE A 133 -9.01 3.68 -7.74
N LYS A 134 -9.91 4.62 -7.44
CA LYS A 134 -9.82 5.47 -6.25
C LYS A 134 -10.79 4.96 -5.21
N LEU A 135 -10.29 4.74 -4.01
CA LEU A 135 -11.09 4.28 -2.87
C LEU A 135 -11.04 5.31 -1.76
N LYS A 136 -12.15 5.48 -1.06
CA LYS A 136 -12.25 6.42 0.05
C LYS A 136 -12.78 5.74 1.30
N TYR A 137 -12.17 6.05 2.44
CA TYR A 137 -12.62 5.62 3.76
C TYR A 137 -13.19 6.82 4.50
N ILE A 138 -14.42 6.70 4.99
CA ILE A 138 -15.06 7.73 5.81
C ILE A 138 -14.95 7.32 7.27
N CYS A 139 -14.23 8.13 8.03
CA CYS A 139 -14.05 7.91 9.46
C CYS A 139 -15.35 8.21 10.20
N GLN A 140 -15.74 7.29 11.07
CA GLN A 140 -16.98 7.43 11.85
C GLN A 140 -16.69 7.71 13.30
#